data_9727a8e87eb5491da49c98b887515189
#
_entry.id   9727a8e87eb5491da49c98b887515189
#
_cell.length_a   1.000
_cell.length_b   1.000
_cell.length_c   1.000
_cell.angle_alpha   90.00
_cell.angle_beta   90.00
_cell.angle_gamma   90.00
#
_symmetry.space_group_name_H-M   'P 1'
#
loop_
_entity.id
_entity.type
_entity.pdbx_description
1 polymer ?
#
loop_
_entity_poly.entity_id
_entity_poly.type
_entity_poly.pdbx_seq_one_letter_code
_entity_poly.pdbx_strand_id
1 'polypeptide(L)' 'MTVELKIKEIREQMGISLRDLSEETGIERHRLSEIEDNVDKILFIEMLVISENLGKKITDLYSTGNVELQ' A
#
# COMPACT_ATOMS: atom_id res chain seq x y z
N MET A 1 15.98 -7.00 -8.19
CA MET A 1 15.07 -5.87 -7.93
C MET A 1 14.25 -6.13 -6.68
N THR A 2 14.13 -5.15 -5.85
CA THR A 2 13.27 -5.23 -4.68
C THR A 2 12.16 -4.21 -4.80
N VAL A 3 11.02 -4.53 -4.22
CA VAL A 3 9.89 -3.63 -4.19
C VAL A 3 9.51 -3.39 -2.73
N GLU A 4 9.38 -2.13 -2.39
CA GLU A 4 9.01 -1.73 -1.05
C GLU A 4 7.69 -1.01 -1.09
N LEU A 5 6.73 -1.47 -0.30
CA LEU A 5 5.45 -0.78 -0.21
C LEU A 5 5.55 0.37 0.77
N LYS A 6 4.95 1.48 0.40
CA LYS A 6 4.96 2.70 1.20
C LYS A 6 3.57 3.02 1.77
N ILE A 7 2.67 2.05 1.71
CA ILE A 7 1.29 2.28 2.11
C ILE A 7 1.18 2.70 3.57
N LYS A 8 1.86 1.97 4.45
CA LYS A 8 1.81 2.28 5.87
C LYS A 8 2.36 3.69 6.15
N GLU A 9 3.48 4.00 5.53
CA GLU A 9 4.11 5.29 5.71
C GLU A 9 3.20 6.43 5.26
N ILE A 10 2.60 6.28 4.07
CA ILE A 10 1.71 7.30 3.53
C ILE A 10 0.48 7.43 4.42
N ARG A 11 -0.10 6.30 4.80
CA ARG A 11 -1.28 6.30 5.66
C ARG A 11 -1.02 7.05 6.96
N GLU A 12 0.12 6.76 7.58
CA GLU A 12 0.46 7.39 8.85
C GLU A 12 0.73 8.88 8.69
N GLN A 13 1.38 9.25 7.60
CA GLN A 13 1.63 10.67 7.32
C GLN A 13 0.33 11.44 7.14
N MET A 14 -0.70 10.78 6.61
CA MET A 14 -2.00 11.39 6.41
C MET A 14 -2.89 11.32 7.65
N GLY A 15 -2.41 10.70 8.71
CA GLY A 15 -3.17 10.58 9.95
C GLY A 15 -4.34 9.62 9.85
N ILE A 16 -4.27 8.66 8.94
CA ILE A 16 -5.35 7.70 8.73
C ILE A 16 -5.03 6.43 9.48
N SER A 17 -5.98 5.98 10.32
CA SER A 17 -5.79 4.74 11.04
C SER A 17 -6.01 3.55 10.12
N LEU A 18 -5.48 2.40 10.52
CA LEU A 18 -5.70 1.18 9.77
C LEU A 18 -7.18 0.86 9.69
N ARG A 19 -7.90 1.11 10.77
CA ARG A 19 -9.34 0.90 10.83
C ARG A 19 -10.07 1.76 9.80
N ASP A 20 -9.69 3.04 9.74
CA ASP A 20 -10.33 3.95 8.79
C ASP A 20 -10.07 3.54 7.36
N LEU A 21 -8.85 3.16 7.06
CA LEU A 21 -8.53 2.71 5.70
C LEU A 21 -9.30 1.45 5.36
N SER A 22 -9.44 0.55 6.33
CA SER A 22 -10.21 -0.67 6.13
C SER A 22 -11.66 -0.35 5.79
N GLU A 23 -12.25 0.58 6.54
CA GLU A 23 -13.65 0.93 6.31
C GLU A 23 -13.85 1.58 4.95
N GLU A 24 -12.93 2.41 4.53
CA GLU A 24 -13.05 3.12 3.26
C GLU A 24 -12.78 2.23 2.05
N THR A 25 -11.83 1.31 2.19
CA THR A 25 -11.49 0.45 1.07
C THR A 25 -12.33 -0.80 0.97
N GLY A 26 -12.93 -1.20 2.08
CA GLY A 26 -13.62 -2.48 2.15
C GLY A 26 -12.67 -3.65 2.33
N ILE A 27 -11.39 -3.38 2.52
CA ILE A 27 -10.41 -4.42 2.78
C ILE A 27 -10.30 -4.63 4.29
N GLU A 28 -10.42 -5.89 4.72
CA GLU A 28 -10.37 -6.20 6.14
C GLU A 28 -9.07 -5.73 6.77
N ARG A 29 -9.14 -5.27 8.02
CA ARG A 29 -7.95 -4.74 8.71
C ARG A 29 -6.80 -5.73 8.76
N HIS A 30 -7.13 -6.98 9.04
CA HIS A 30 -6.10 -8.02 9.10
C HIS A 30 -5.39 -8.14 7.75
N ARG A 31 -6.18 -8.09 6.69
CA ARG A 31 -5.61 -8.16 5.34
C ARG A 31 -4.74 -6.96 5.04
N LEU A 32 -5.18 -5.76 5.43
CA LEU A 32 -4.39 -4.55 5.23
C LEU A 32 -3.06 -4.63 5.99
N SER A 33 -3.10 -5.18 7.20
CA SER A 33 -1.89 -5.34 7.98
C SER A 33 -0.91 -6.27 7.28
N GLU A 34 -1.43 -7.36 6.70
CA GLU A 34 -0.59 -8.26 5.93
C GLU A 34 0.02 -7.58 4.72
N ILE A 35 -0.79 -6.77 4.04
CA ILE A 35 -0.31 -6.05 2.87
C ILE A 35 0.80 -5.08 3.27
N GLU A 36 0.63 -4.38 4.37
CA GLU A 36 1.64 -3.42 4.80
C GLU A 36 2.96 -4.09 5.17
N ASP A 37 2.88 -5.34 5.61
CA ASP A 37 4.06 -6.06 6.06
C ASP A 37 4.66 -6.99 5.01
N ASN A 38 3.92 -7.28 3.94
CA ASN A 38 4.35 -8.35 3.04
C ASN A 38 4.03 -8.01 1.59
N VAL A 39 4.98 -7.34 0.95
CA VAL A 39 4.80 -6.83 -0.40
C VAL A 39 4.46 -7.91 -1.42
N ASP A 40 4.94 -9.12 -1.21
CA ASP A 40 4.78 -10.19 -2.21
C ASP A 40 3.35 -10.65 -2.35
N LYS A 41 2.50 -10.27 -1.43
CA LYS A 41 1.14 -10.80 -1.41
C LYS A 41 0.07 -9.81 -1.75
N ILE A 42 0.44 -8.59 -2.15
CA ILE A 42 -0.56 -7.62 -2.51
C ILE A 42 -1.07 -7.90 -3.92
N LEU A 43 -2.38 -7.78 -4.08
CA LEU A 43 -3.03 -7.94 -5.38
C LEU A 43 -3.14 -6.60 -6.06
N PHE A 44 -3.16 -6.60 -7.40
CA PHE A 44 -3.29 -5.36 -8.14
C PHE A 44 -4.56 -4.61 -7.77
N ILE A 45 -5.68 -5.34 -7.62
CA ILE A 45 -6.94 -4.68 -7.28
C ILE A 45 -6.86 -4.01 -5.91
N GLU A 46 -6.16 -4.64 -4.98
CA GLU A 46 -5.97 -4.03 -3.66
C GLU A 46 -5.16 -2.75 -3.77
N MET A 47 -4.12 -2.79 -4.56
CA MET A 47 -3.28 -1.62 -4.79
C MET A 47 -4.10 -0.48 -5.38
N LEU A 48 -4.94 -0.80 -6.34
CA LEU A 48 -5.78 0.18 -7.01
C LEU A 48 -6.76 0.84 -6.04
N VAL A 49 -7.46 0.02 -5.25
CA VAL A 49 -8.43 0.54 -4.30
C VAL A 49 -7.77 1.41 -3.25
N ILE A 50 -6.63 0.96 -2.74
CA ILE A 50 -5.89 1.72 -1.74
C ILE A 50 -5.42 3.05 -2.32
N SER A 51 -4.88 3.04 -3.54
CA SER A 51 -4.38 4.26 -4.14
C SER A 51 -5.50 5.29 -4.31
N GLU A 52 -6.67 4.84 -4.74
CA GLU A 52 -7.80 5.75 -4.91
C GLU A 52 -8.25 6.34 -3.59
N ASN A 53 -8.28 5.53 -2.56
CA ASN A 53 -8.73 6.02 -1.26
C ASN A 53 -7.73 6.97 -0.60
N LEU A 54 -6.46 6.81 -0.89
CA LEU A 54 -5.44 7.70 -0.37
C LEU A 54 -5.22 8.92 -1.26
N GLY A 55 -5.86 8.96 -2.43
CA GLY A 55 -5.66 10.04 -3.37
C GLY A 55 -4.27 10.06 -3.95
N LYS A 56 -3.69 8.89 -4.09
CA LYS A 56 -2.33 8.74 -4.61
C LYS A 56 -2.34 7.91 -5.86
N LYS A 57 -1.29 8.03 -6.66
CA LYS A 57 -1.11 7.14 -7.80
C LYS A 57 -0.58 5.80 -7.30
N ILE A 58 -0.86 4.76 -8.06
CA ILE A 58 -0.31 3.44 -7.70
C ILE A 58 1.21 3.52 -7.57
N THR A 59 1.85 4.27 -8.46
CA THR A 59 3.31 4.40 -8.43
C THR A 59 3.82 5.13 -7.21
N ASP A 60 2.97 5.84 -6.49
CA ASP A 60 3.36 6.49 -5.23
C ASP A 60 3.38 5.51 -4.07
N LEU A 61 2.74 4.34 -4.23
CA LEU A 61 2.57 3.40 -3.13
C LEU A 61 3.75 2.45 -2.97
N TYR A 62 4.68 2.48 -3.88
CA TYR A 62 5.82 1.59 -3.78
C TYR A 62 7.06 2.26 -4.36
N SER A 63 8.20 1.75 -3.96
CA SER A 63 9.45 2.13 -4.58
C SER A 63 10.19 0.86 -4.97
N THR A 64 10.99 0.96 -6.01
CA THR A 64 11.84 -0.14 -6.40
C THR A 64 13.27 0.24 -6.07
N GLY A 65 13.92 -0.63 -5.33
CA GLY A 65 15.28 -0.37 -4.94
C GLY A 65 16.23 -1.22 -5.74
N ASN A 66 17.38 -0.65 -5.97
CA ASN A 66 18.48 -1.39 -6.51
C ASN A 66 18.16 -2.14 -7.80
N VAL A 67 17.55 -1.45 -8.71
CA VAL A 67 17.30 -2.03 -10.02
C VAL A 67 18.58 -1.91 -10.82
N GLU A 68 19.15 -3.03 -11.12
CA GLU A 68 20.41 -3.06 -11.87
C GLU A 68 20.10 -3.32 -13.32
N LEU A 69 20.02 -2.29 -14.08
CA LEU A 69 19.70 -2.40 -15.49
C LEU A 69 20.96 -2.19 -16.31
N GLN A 70 21.84 -3.11 -16.19
CA GLN A 70 23.09 -2.99 -16.90
C GLN A 70 22.97 -3.49 -18.32
#